data_a0cc674ad2c2a2c144c4c9967225ec2a
#
_entry.id   a0cc674ad2c2a2c144c4c9967225ec2a
#
_cell.length_a   1.000
_cell.length_b   1.000
_cell.length_c   1.000
_cell.angle_alpha   90.00
_cell.angle_beta   90.00
_cell.angle_gamma   90.00
#
_symmetry.space_group_name_H-M   'P 1'
#
loop_
_entity.id
_entity.type
_entity.pdbx_description
1 polymer ?
#
loop_
_entity_poly.entity_id
_entity_poly.type
_entity_poly.pdbx_seq_one_letter_code
_entity_poly.pdbx_strand_id
1 'polypeptide(L)'
;MTKESVESYKKIFKKFLSFEDGKILELMDLDNDFFVDFIVFLREEYKLSDNTLYRQMNFFKTFLNWCNTKSMQTNKDYKKVKLNKYNPDTISLTKEDLKVLENLELSKSKSYHRDLFLIGCYSGQRFSDYSVFERSDVQGNMIIKRSEKTESHSFIPLIPQLKSLLDKHDWNLTIISGQKFNDYLKIICQKAGFDEEVKTTKYMGSKKTVEIKKRWEIITSHTARRTFITIASENLMPDHIIMKITGIQDPKTLQRYKKVNKEKVMDYALNVFS
;
A
#
# COMPACT_ATOMS: atom_id res chain seq x y z
N MET A 1 -16.70 9.54 -6.73
CA MET A 1 -15.79 9.61 -5.55
C MET A 1 -16.22 8.52 -4.58
N THR A 2 -15.28 7.72 -4.05
CA THR A 2 -15.62 6.62 -3.12
C THR A 2 -15.99 7.17 -1.73
N LYS A 3 -16.80 6.42 -0.97
CA LYS A 3 -17.17 6.76 0.41
C LYS A 3 -15.94 6.99 1.31
N GLU A 4 -14.90 6.17 1.16
CA GLU A 4 -13.64 6.32 1.89
C GLU A 4 -12.90 7.61 1.57
N SER A 5 -12.93 8.04 0.30
CA SER A 5 -12.35 9.32 -0.11
C SER A 5 -13.07 10.49 0.55
N VAL A 6 -14.41 10.45 0.60
CA VAL A 6 -15.23 11.47 1.27
C VAL A 6 -14.87 11.56 2.75
N GLU A 7 -14.78 10.42 3.45
CA GLU A 7 -14.42 10.42 4.87
C GLU A 7 -12.98 10.93 5.12
N SER A 8 -12.05 10.61 4.22
CA SER A 8 -10.70 11.16 4.30
C SER A 8 -10.70 12.69 4.15
N TYR A 9 -11.49 13.21 3.23
CA TYR A 9 -11.62 14.65 3.02
C TYR A 9 -12.29 15.36 4.20
N LYS A 10 -13.32 14.78 4.78
CA LYS A 10 -13.96 15.32 6.02
C LYS A 10 -12.94 15.43 7.16
N LYS A 11 -12.06 14.43 7.34
CA LYS A 11 -11.02 14.48 8.38
C LYS A 11 -10.00 15.58 8.14
N ILE A 12 -9.62 15.83 6.88
CA ILE A 12 -8.72 16.93 6.52
C ILE A 12 -9.40 18.27 6.76
N PHE A 13 -10.66 18.38 6.34
CA PHE A 13 -11.45 19.61 6.50
C PHE A 13 -11.69 19.95 7.96
N LYS A 14 -11.93 19.00 8.85
CA LYS A 14 -12.02 19.25 10.29
C LYS A 14 -10.76 19.91 10.86
N LYS A 15 -9.56 19.49 10.41
CA LYS A 15 -8.30 20.10 10.83
C LYS A 15 -8.15 21.53 10.29
N PHE A 16 -8.65 21.76 9.09
CA PHE A 16 -8.70 23.09 8.49
C PHE A 16 -9.58 24.04 9.33
N LEU A 17 -10.79 23.60 9.68
CA LEU A 17 -11.69 24.37 10.55
C LEU A 17 -11.08 24.66 11.94
N SER A 18 -10.32 23.72 12.50
CA SER A 18 -9.58 23.97 13.76
C SER A 18 -8.45 24.98 13.62
N PHE A 19 -7.88 25.15 12.43
CA PHE A 19 -6.82 26.13 12.15
C PHE A 19 -7.39 27.53 11.92
N GLU A 20 -8.51 27.62 11.21
CA GLU A 20 -9.12 28.90 10.88
C GLU A 20 -9.76 29.59 12.10
N ASP A 21 -10.13 28.81 13.13
CA ASP A 21 -10.63 29.25 14.43
C ASP A 21 -11.77 30.30 14.32
N GLY A 22 -12.75 30.02 13.43
CA GLY A 22 -13.90 30.87 13.19
C GLY A 22 -13.66 32.12 12.36
N LYS A 23 -12.48 32.27 11.73
CA LYS A 23 -12.21 33.36 10.79
C LYS A 23 -13.00 33.16 9.51
N ILE A 24 -13.53 34.26 8.97
CA ILE A 24 -14.14 34.24 7.64
C ILE A 24 -13.00 34.27 6.63
N LEU A 25 -12.85 33.16 5.87
CA LEU A 25 -11.85 33.02 4.82
C LEU A 25 -12.49 33.03 3.44
N GLU A 26 -11.94 33.82 2.56
CA GLU A 26 -12.25 33.79 1.14
C GLU A 26 -11.29 32.84 0.38
N LEU A 27 -11.66 32.42 -0.82
CA LEU A 27 -10.78 31.59 -1.65
C LEU A 27 -9.48 32.30 -2.05
N MET A 28 -9.48 33.64 -2.02
CA MET A 28 -8.32 34.48 -2.29
C MET A 28 -7.30 34.49 -1.15
N ASP A 29 -7.73 34.25 0.08
CA ASP A 29 -6.86 34.16 1.27
C ASP A 29 -6.03 32.89 1.31
N LEU A 30 -6.43 31.85 0.54
CA LEU A 30 -5.76 30.57 0.49
C LEU A 30 -4.53 30.63 -0.42
N ASP A 31 -3.58 31.46 -0.05
CA ASP A 31 -2.31 31.67 -0.75
C ASP A 31 -1.18 30.75 -0.24
N ASN A 32 0.06 31.05 -0.63
CA ASN A 32 1.22 30.30 -0.18
C ASN A 32 1.46 30.44 1.33
N ASP A 33 1.33 31.67 1.86
CA ASP A 33 1.69 31.99 3.25
C ASP A 33 0.65 31.33 4.20
N PHE A 34 -0.63 31.42 3.85
CA PHE A 34 -1.68 30.67 4.55
C PHE A 34 -1.36 29.19 4.66
N PHE A 35 -0.97 28.55 3.55
CA PHE A 35 -0.65 27.11 3.58
C PHE A 35 0.65 26.78 4.30
N VAL A 36 1.63 27.68 4.33
CA VAL A 36 2.84 27.52 5.15
C VAL A 36 2.44 27.48 6.63
N ASP A 37 1.64 28.42 7.10
CA ASP A 37 1.17 28.48 8.49
C ASP A 37 0.30 27.26 8.84
N PHE A 38 -0.58 26.85 7.93
CA PHE A 38 -1.37 25.64 8.12
C PHE A 38 -0.52 24.37 8.21
N ILE A 39 0.56 24.26 7.44
CA ILE A 39 1.52 23.14 7.51
C ILE A 39 2.24 23.14 8.86
N VAL A 40 2.64 24.31 9.37
CA VAL A 40 3.26 24.45 10.72
C VAL A 40 2.27 23.96 11.77
N PHE A 41 1.05 24.46 11.76
CA PHE A 41 -0.03 24.02 12.67
C PHE A 41 -0.24 22.51 12.63
N LEU A 42 -0.32 21.91 11.44
CA LEU A 42 -0.50 20.47 11.30
C LEU A 42 0.68 19.64 11.85
N ARG A 43 1.90 20.20 11.79
CA ARG A 43 3.09 19.57 12.39
C ARG A 43 3.07 19.68 13.90
N GLU A 44 2.74 20.81 14.44
CA GLU A 44 2.78 21.09 15.87
C GLU A 44 1.66 20.41 16.64
N GLU A 45 0.43 20.53 16.17
CA GLU A 45 -0.74 19.97 16.84
C GLU A 45 -0.93 18.48 16.57
N TYR A 46 -0.76 18.06 15.32
CA TYR A 46 -1.09 16.66 14.91
C TYR A 46 0.14 15.79 14.68
N LYS A 47 1.37 16.32 14.83
CA LYS A 47 2.64 15.60 14.62
C LYS A 47 2.69 14.82 13.30
N LEU A 48 2.18 15.42 12.22
CA LEU A 48 2.06 14.75 10.92
C LEU A 48 3.41 14.62 10.22
N SER A 49 3.65 13.46 9.62
CA SER A 49 4.81 13.24 8.75
C SER A 49 4.69 14.02 7.42
N ASP A 50 5.83 14.31 6.79
CA ASP A 50 5.88 15.03 5.52
C ASP A 50 5.05 14.36 4.41
N ASN A 51 5.03 13.02 4.34
CA ASN A 51 4.18 12.30 3.40
C ASN A 51 2.67 12.49 3.66
N THR A 52 2.28 12.62 4.91
CA THR A 52 0.88 12.88 5.27
C THR A 52 0.52 14.32 4.91
N LEU A 53 1.39 15.28 5.21
CA LEU A 53 1.23 16.69 4.83
C LEU A 53 1.16 16.85 3.31
N TYR A 54 2.07 16.22 2.56
CA TYR A 54 2.04 16.21 1.10
C TYR A 54 0.67 15.74 0.56
N ARG A 55 0.11 14.67 1.12
CA ARG A 55 -1.20 14.17 0.72
C ARG A 55 -2.33 15.15 1.06
N GLN A 56 -2.29 15.78 2.25
CA GLN A 56 -3.31 16.76 2.65
C GLN A 56 -3.23 18.04 1.81
N MET A 57 -2.04 18.54 1.51
CA MET A 57 -1.88 19.70 0.64
C MET A 57 -2.34 19.41 -0.80
N ASN A 58 -2.09 18.21 -1.32
CA ASN A 58 -2.64 17.83 -2.63
C ASN A 58 -4.17 17.81 -2.67
N PHE A 59 -4.84 17.52 -1.55
CA PHE A 59 -6.29 17.67 -1.46
C PHE A 59 -6.71 19.13 -1.69
N PHE A 60 -6.11 20.09 -0.99
CA PHE A 60 -6.43 21.51 -1.17
C PHE A 60 -6.09 22.01 -2.57
N LYS A 61 -4.95 21.59 -3.14
CA LYS A 61 -4.61 21.89 -4.54
C LYS A 61 -5.65 21.37 -5.52
N THR A 62 -6.14 20.16 -5.30
CA THR A 62 -7.21 19.56 -6.14
C THR A 62 -8.50 20.36 -6.01
N PHE A 63 -8.88 20.74 -4.80
CA PHE A 63 -10.06 21.58 -4.53
C PHE A 63 -9.96 22.94 -5.20
N LEU A 64 -8.85 23.67 -5.01
CA LEU A 64 -8.65 24.99 -5.60
C LEU A 64 -8.56 24.93 -7.14
N ASN A 65 -7.95 23.89 -7.70
CA ASN A 65 -8.00 23.64 -9.14
C ASN A 65 -9.44 23.45 -9.63
N TRP A 66 -10.26 22.70 -8.89
CA TRP A 66 -11.67 22.52 -9.21
C TRP A 66 -12.45 23.86 -9.14
N CYS A 67 -12.21 24.68 -8.10
CA CYS A 67 -12.79 26.04 -8.01
C CYS A 67 -12.48 26.85 -9.27
N ASN A 68 -11.23 26.82 -9.74
CA ASN A 68 -10.82 27.52 -10.97
C ASN A 68 -11.59 27.01 -12.20
N THR A 69 -11.87 25.70 -12.30
CA THR A 69 -12.70 25.15 -13.40
C THR A 69 -14.16 25.64 -13.35
N LYS A 70 -14.60 26.12 -12.18
CA LYS A 70 -15.94 26.71 -11.97
C LYS A 70 -15.93 28.24 -12.03
N SER A 71 -14.87 28.84 -12.58
CA SER A 71 -14.68 30.30 -12.67
C SER A 71 -14.72 31.04 -11.34
N MET A 72 -14.50 30.34 -10.23
CA MET A 72 -14.32 30.96 -8.92
C MET A 72 -12.92 31.54 -8.83
N GLN A 73 -12.79 32.79 -8.36
CA GLN A 73 -11.49 33.42 -8.20
C GLN A 73 -10.74 32.78 -7.03
N THR A 74 -9.50 32.36 -7.28
CA THR A 74 -8.59 31.80 -6.28
C THR A 74 -7.22 32.48 -6.41
N ASN A 75 -6.53 32.67 -5.30
CA ASN A 75 -5.13 33.06 -5.36
C ASN A 75 -4.28 31.90 -5.90
N LYS A 76 -3.58 32.10 -7.02
CA LYS A 76 -2.81 31.06 -7.69
C LYS A 76 -1.51 30.69 -6.96
N ASP A 77 -1.13 31.44 -5.92
CA ASP A 77 0.11 31.23 -5.15
C ASP A 77 0.08 29.95 -4.31
N TYR A 78 -1.10 29.36 -4.05
CA TYR A 78 -1.16 28.00 -3.47
C TYR A 78 -0.35 26.96 -4.25
N LYS A 79 -0.05 27.19 -5.53
CA LYS A 79 0.78 26.29 -6.35
C LYS A 79 2.25 26.34 -5.95
N LYS A 80 2.71 27.41 -5.34
CA LYS A 80 4.09 27.59 -4.86
C LYS A 80 4.41 26.69 -3.68
N VAL A 81 3.40 26.27 -2.91
CA VAL A 81 3.57 25.35 -1.77
C VAL A 81 4.22 24.04 -2.25
N LYS A 82 5.44 23.81 -1.80
CA LYS A 82 6.20 22.59 -2.16
C LYS A 82 6.45 21.76 -0.91
N LEU A 83 6.08 20.49 -0.97
CA LEU A 83 6.40 19.49 0.03
C LEU A 83 7.07 18.30 -0.65
N ASN A 84 8.09 17.79 -0.02
CA ASN A 84 8.79 16.61 -0.53
C ASN A 84 7.94 15.35 -0.25
N LYS A 85 7.89 14.46 -1.24
CA LYS A 85 7.34 13.13 -1.10
C LYS A 85 8.49 12.14 -1.00
N TYR A 86 8.53 11.40 0.09
CA TYR A 86 9.54 10.39 0.35
C TYR A 86 8.97 8.99 0.10
N ASN A 87 9.78 8.12 -0.48
CA ASN A 87 9.38 6.72 -0.61
C ASN A 87 9.52 6.05 0.76
N PRO A 88 8.47 5.41 1.27
CA PRO A 88 8.56 4.69 2.54
C PRO A 88 9.44 3.45 2.39
N ASP A 89 10.17 3.12 3.45
CA ASP A 89 10.83 1.83 3.54
C ASP A 89 9.80 0.72 3.55
N THR A 90 10.05 -0.30 2.78
CA THR A 90 9.09 -1.38 2.56
C THR A 90 9.82 -2.72 2.51
N ILE A 91 9.14 -3.76 2.98
CA ILE A 91 9.66 -5.13 2.98
C ILE A 91 8.81 -6.04 2.11
N SER A 92 9.42 -7.12 1.69
CA SER A 92 8.81 -8.33 1.12
C SER A 92 9.30 -9.55 1.91
N LEU A 93 8.59 -10.65 1.80
CA LEU A 93 9.00 -11.95 2.33
C LEU A 93 9.76 -12.73 1.25
N THR A 94 10.57 -13.68 1.70
CA THR A 94 11.26 -14.65 0.82
C THR A 94 10.41 -15.91 0.65
N LYS A 95 10.83 -16.82 -0.24
CA LYS A 95 10.20 -18.14 -0.38
C LYS A 95 10.34 -18.97 0.90
N GLU A 96 11.45 -18.82 1.60
CA GLU A 96 11.74 -19.47 2.88
C GLU A 96 10.79 -18.97 3.98
N ASP A 97 10.57 -17.65 4.05
CA ASP A 97 9.59 -17.05 4.97
C ASP A 97 8.18 -17.60 4.72
N LEU A 98 7.78 -17.76 3.46
CA LEU A 98 6.47 -18.34 3.14
C LEU A 98 6.36 -19.77 3.64
N LYS A 99 7.41 -20.60 3.49
CA LYS A 99 7.45 -21.96 4.03
C LYS A 99 7.38 -21.98 5.57
N VAL A 100 8.04 -21.04 6.25
CA VAL A 100 7.92 -20.88 7.72
C VAL A 100 6.47 -20.59 8.10
N LEU A 101 5.81 -19.68 7.40
CA LEU A 101 4.39 -19.37 7.66
C LEU A 101 3.48 -20.55 7.38
N GLU A 102 3.68 -21.29 6.29
CA GLU A 102 2.87 -22.47 5.94
C GLU A 102 2.89 -23.54 7.02
N ASN A 103 4.06 -23.78 7.60
CA ASN A 103 4.28 -24.83 8.60
C ASN A 103 4.05 -24.34 10.04
N LEU A 104 3.70 -23.06 10.25
CA LEU A 104 3.55 -22.51 11.58
C LEU A 104 2.29 -23.04 12.27
N GLU A 105 2.45 -23.66 13.43
CA GLU A 105 1.34 -24.12 14.27
C GLU A 105 0.64 -22.96 14.96
N LEU A 106 -0.64 -22.81 14.69
CA LEU A 106 -1.47 -21.69 15.14
C LEU A 106 -2.85 -22.18 15.60
N SER A 107 -3.49 -21.39 16.48
CA SER A 107 -4.92 -21.59 16.78
C SER A 107 -5.77 -21.40 15.50
N LYS A 108 -6.95 -22.00 15.45
CA LYS A 108 -7.85 -21.98 14.28
C LYS A 108 -8.04 -20.60 13.68
N SER A 109 -8.29 -19.56 14.52
CA SER A 109 -8.48 -18.18 14.06
C SER A 109 -7.19 -17.59 13.43
N LYS A 110 -6.03 -17.79 14.07
CA LYS A 110 -4.76 -17.26 13.54
C LYS A 110 -4.32 -18.02 12.29
N SER A 111 -4.57 -19.35 12.22
CA SER A 111 -4.31 -20.16 11.03
C SER A 111 -5.10 -19.65 9.84
N TYR A 112 -6.39 -19.30 10.04
CA TYR A 112 -7.21 -18.71 9.00
C TYR A 112 -6.60 -17.38 8.46
N HIS A 113 -6.20 -16.47 9.34
CA HIS A 113 -5.62 -15.17 8.90
C HIS A 113 -4.24 -15.34 8.26
N ARG A 114 -3.44 -16.33 8.69
CA ARG A 114 -2.21 -16.71 8.00
C ARG A 114 -2.49 -17.20 6.58
N ASP A 115 -3.46 -18.10 6.42
CA ASP A 115 -3.84 -18.63 5.12
C ASP A 115 -4.36 -17.53 4.19
N LEU A 116 -5.17 -16.62 4.73
CA LEU A 116 -5.63 -15.45 3.99
C LEU A 116 -4.47 -14.56 3.52
N PHE A 117 -3.43 -14.39 4.33
CA PHE A 117 -2.22 -13.67 3.94
C PHE A 117 -1.43 -14.39 2.84
N LEU A 118 -1.29 -15.71 2.95
CA LEU A 118 -0.63 -16.55 1.94
C LEU A 118 -1.39 -16.53 0.60
N ILE A 119 -2.74 -16.52 0.61
CA ILE A 119 -3.54 -16.28 -0.60
C ILE A 119 -3.13 -14.98 -1.28
N GLY A 120 -2.93 -13.91 -0.51
CA GLY A 120 -2.42 -12.65 -1.04
C GLY A 120 -1.00 -12.76 -1.61
N CYS A 121 -0.11 -13.52 -0.94
CA CYS A 121 1.26 -13.75 -1.39
C CYS A 121 1.34 -14.57 -2.68
N TYR A 122 0.42 -15.51 -2.90
CA TYR A 122 0.39 -16.35 -4.08
C TYR A 122 -0.44 -15.78 -5.24
N SER A 123 -1.35 -14.87 -4.96
CA SER A 123 -2.16 -14.21 -6.00
C SER A 123 -1.62 -12.86 -6.46
N GLY A 124 -0.81 -12.19 -5.64
CA GLY A 124 -0.32 -10.84 -5.90
C GLY A 124 -1.38 -9.75 -5.85
N GLN A 125 -2.61 -10.05 -5.39
CA GLN A 125 -3.72 -9.11 -5.36
C GLN A 125 -3.68 -8.18 -4.15
N ARG A 126 -4.50 -7.12 -4.15
CA ARG A 126 -4.73 -6.29 -2.97
C ARG A 126 -5.63 -7.04 -1.98
N PHE A 127 -5.53 -6.70 -0.70
CA PHE A 127 -6.37 -7.31 0.33
C PHE A 127 -7.87 -7.23 0.01
N SER A 128 -8.34 -6.07 -0.46
CA SER A 128 -9.73 -5.90 -0.91
C SER A 128 -10.15 -6.87 -2.02
N ASP A 129 -9.20 -7.26 -2.87
CA ASP A 129 -9.48 -8.07 -4.04
C ASP A 129 -9.41 -9.57 -3.71
N TYR A 130 -8.34 -10.01 -3.00
CA TYR A 130 -8.19 -11.44 -2.70
C TYR A 130 -9.06 -11.94 -1.53
N SER A 131 -9.48 -11.05 -0.63
CA SER A 131 -10.36 -11.43 0.49
C SER A 131 -11.80 -11.76 0.07
N VAL A 132 -12.12 -11.54 -1.20
CA VAL A 132 -13.44 -11.80 -1.80
C VAL A 132 -13.34 -12.71 -3.04
N PHE A 133 -12.35 -13.59 -3.10
CA PHE A 133 -12.28 -14.60 -4.15
C PHE A 133 -13.40 -15.63 -3.99
N GLU A 134 -14.05 -15.96 -5.10
CA GLU A 134 -15.13 -16.91 -5.17
C GLU A 134 -14.87 -17.96 -6.26
N ARG A 135 -15.51 -19.14 -6.16
CA ARG A 135 -15.43 -20.18 -7.21
C ARG A 135 -15.93 -19.67 -8.56
N SER A 136 -16.87 -18.75 -8.57
CA SER A 136 -17.41 -18.11 -9.76
C SER A 136 -16.38 -17.27 -10.52
N ASP A 137 -15.31 -16.81 -9.85
CA ASP A 137 -14.21 -16.09 -10.50
C ASP A 137 -13.30 -17.01 -11.34
N VAL A 138 -13.42 -18.34 -11.22
CA VAL A 138 -12.54 -19.29 -11.89
C VAL A 138 -12.98 -19.58 -13.31
N GLN A 139 -12.06 -19.38 -14.25
CA GLN A 139 -12.21 -19.75 -15.65
C GLN A 139 -11.00 -20.59 -16.09
N GLY A 140 -11.23 -21.87 -16.32
CA GLY A 140 -10.15 -22.85 -16.53
C GLY A 140 -9.20 -22.92 -15.33
N ASN A 141 -7.93 -22.68 -15.55
CA ASN A 141 -6.89 -22.69 -14.51
C ASN A 141 -6.52 -21.28 -14.01
N MET A 142 -7.42 -20.31 -14.14
CA MET A 142 -7.18 -18.92 -13.74
C MET A 142 -8.35 -18.37 -12.94
N ILE A 143 -8.04 -17.47 -11.99
CA ILE A 143 -9.02 -16.57 -11.38
C ILE A 143 -8.99 -15.29 -12.21
N ILE A 144 -10.15 -14.86 -12.71
CA ILE A 144 -10.30 -13.60 -13.46
C ILE A 144 -11.08 -12.63 -12.59
N LYS A 145 -10.41 -11.57 -12.13
CA LYS A 145 -11.01 -10.57 -11.25
C LYS A 145 -10.95 -9.19 -11.88
N ARG A 146 -12.08 -8.49 -11.91
CA ARG A 146 -12.13 -7.07 -12.26
C ARG A 146 -11.88 -6.26 -11.00
N SER A 147 -10.87 -5.40 -11.02
CA SER A 147 -10.59 -4.49 -9.91
C SER A 147 -11.64 -3.38 -9.86
N GLU A 148 -12.36 -3.25 -8.75
CA GLU A 148 -13.32 -2.16 -8.55
C GLU A 148 -12.69 -0.76 -8.65
N LYS A 149 -11.42 -0.63 -8.27
CA LYS A 149 -10.72 0.65 -8.21
C LYS A 149 -10.16 1.12 -9.56
N THR A 150 -9.78 0.21 -10.45
CA THR A 150 -9.06 0.54 -11.69
C THR A 150 -9.74 0.00 -12.94
N GLU A 151 -10.88 -0.68 -12.80
CA GLU A 151 -11.63 -1.37 -13.86
C GLU A 151 -10.78 -2.35 -14.70
N SER A 152 -9.55 -2.62 -14.27
CA SER A 152 -8.63 -3.54 -14.93
C SER A 152 -8.94 -4.99 -14.58
N HIS A 153 -8.78 -5.89 -15.56
CA HIS A 153 -8.83 -7.32 -15.32
C HIS A 153 -7.47 -7.84 -14.86
N SER A 154 -7.48 -8.64 -13.79
CA SER A 154 -6.34 -9.43 -13.34
C SER A 154 -6.55 -10.88 -13.75
N PHE A 155 -5.49 -11.51 -14.29
CA PHE A 155 -5.48 -12.91 -14.70
C PHE A 155 -4.55 -13.67 -13.78
N ILE A 156 -5.11 -14.29 -12.76
CA ILE A 156 -4.35 -14.87 -11.64
C ILE A 156 -4.26 -16.39 -11.85
N PRO A 157 -3.05 -16.94 -12.12
CA PRO A 157 -2.89 -18.39 -12.26
C PRO A 157 -3.28 -19.11 -10.95
N LEU A 158 -4.14 -20.11 -11.06
CA LEU A 158 -4.57 -20.94 -9.94
C LEU A 158 -3.50 -22.01 -9.67
N ILE A 159 -2.33 -21.56 -9.18
CA ILE A 159 -1.22 -22.46 -8.83
C ILE A 159 -1.59 -23.38 -7.67
N PRO A 160 -0.95 -24.55 -7.53
CA PRO A 160 -1.32 -25.56 -6.52
C PRO A 160 -1.44 -25.01 -5.10
N GLN A 161 -0.50 -24.15 -4.67
CA GLN A 161 -0.50 -23.54 -3.34
C GLN A 161 -1.73 -22.65 -3.12
N LEU A 162 -2.04 -21.79 -4.09
CA LEU A 162 -3.21 -20.91 -4.03
C LEU A 162 -4.51 -21.73 -4.01
N LYS A 163 -4.61 -22.73 -4.89
CA LYS A 163 -5.77 -23.61 -4.98
C LYS A 163 -6.00 -24.36 -3.68
N SER A 164 -4.96 -24.96 -3.11
CA SER A 164 -5.05 -25.70 -1.84
C SER A 164 -5.56 -24.83 -0.69
N LEU A 165 -5.09 -23.57 -0.59
CA LEU A 165 -5.55 -22.64 0.44
C LEU A 165 -7.01 -22.23 0.24
N LEU A 166 -7.42 -21.96 -0.98
CA LEU A 166 -8.81 -21.60 -1.29
C LEU A 166 -9.77 -22.78 -1.05
N ASP A 167 -9.39 -23.98 -1.49
CA ASP A 167 -10.18 -25.19 -1.27
C ASP A 167 -10.28 -25.57 0.22
N LYS A 168 -9.21 -25.38 1.01
CA LYS A 168 -9.21 -25.57 2.47
C LYS A 168 -10.28 -24.75 3.19
N HIS A 169 -10.63 -23.59 2.63
CA HIS A 169 -11.66 -22.69 3.18
C HIS A 169 -12.95 -22.71 2.35
N ASP A 170 -13.15 -23.71 1.49
CA ASP A 170 -14.31 -23.84 0.62
C ASP A 170 -14.62 -22.60 -0.21
N TRP A 171 -13.60 -21.77 -0.50
CA TRP A 171 -13.72 -20.46 -1.15
C TRP A 171 -14.60 -19.46 -0.38
N ASN A 172 -14.88 -19.74 0.88
CA ASN A 172 -15.69 -18.89 1.76
C ASN A 172 -14.77 -18.05 2.65
N LEU A 173 -14.32 -16.91 2.12
CA LEU A 173 -13.39 -16.04 2.81
C LEU A 173 -14.14 -15.00 3.63
N THR A 174 -13.93 -14.99 4.95
CA THR A 174 -14.57 -14.06 5.86
C THR A 174 -13.88 -12.70 5.81
N ILE A 175 -14.62 -11.66 5.48
CA ILE A 175 -14.11 -10.30 5.38
C ILE A 175 -13.97 -9.69 6.78
N ILE A 176 -12.78 -9.16 7.07
CA ILE A 176 -12.50 -8.34 8.25
C ILE A 176 -11.92 -7.00 7.82
N SER A 177 -11.91 -6.00 8.71
CA SER A 177 -11.27 -4.73 8.41
C SER A 177 -9.76 -4.91 8.19
N GLY A 178 -9.18 -4.16 7.24
CA GLY A 178 -7.74 -4.21 6.98
C GLY A 178 -6.88 -3.90 8.21
N GLN A 179 -7.37 -3.03 9.12
CA GLN A 179 -6.68 -2.76 10.38
C GLN A 179 -6.61 -4.01 11.25
N LYS A 180 -7.74 -4.65 11.50
CA LYS A 180 -7.82 -5.88 12.31
C LYS A 180 -7.00 -7.01 11.69
N PHE A 181 -7.00 -7.12 10.37
CA PHE A 181 -6.16 -8.08 9.66
C PHE A 181 -4.66 -7.82 9.89
N ASN A 182 -4.22 -6.55 9.79
CA ASN A 182 -2.83 -6.19 10.07
C ASN A 182 -2.41 -6.49 11.51
N ASP A 183 -3.31 -6.34 12.49
CA ASP A 183 -3.04 -6.69 13.88
C ASP A 183 -2.82 -8.21 14.05
N TYR A 184 -3.64 -9.04 13.37
CA TYR A 184 -3.40 -10.49 13.32
C TYR A 184 -2.06 -10.83 12.67
N LEU A 185 -1.71 -10.17 11.56
CA LEU A 185 -0.44 -10.43 10.86
C LEU A 185 0.77 -10.17 11.75
N LYS A 186 0.76 -9.11 12.54
CA LYS A 186 1.85 -8.82 13.49
C LYS A 186 2.04 -9.97 14.49
N ILE A 187 0.94 -10.44 15.09
CA ILE A 187 0.99 -11.56 16.06
C ILE A 187 1.49 -12.85 15.39
N ILE A 188 1.03 -13.13 14.16
CA ILE A 188 1.42 -14.33 13.42
C ILE A 188 2.90 -14.26 13.05
N CYS A 189 3.37 -13.14 12.50
CA CYS A 189 4.75 -12.96 12.07
C CYS A 189 5.73 -12.88 13.25
N GLN A 190 5.31 -12.34 14.39
CA GLN A 190 6.07 -12.42 15.65
C GLN A 190 6.23 -13.87 16.08
N LYS A 191 5.15 -14.66 16.04
CA LYS A 191 5.21 -16.10 16.38
C LYS A 191 6.04 -16.91 15.37
N ALA A 192 6.13 -16.45 14.12
CA ALA A 192 7.00 -17.02 13.09
C ALA A 192 8.49 -16.71 13.30
N GLY A 193 8.84 -15.89 14.29
CA GLY A 193 10.22 -15.53 14.59
C GLY A 193 10.81 -14.49 13.63
N PHE A 194 9.99 -13.62 13.01
CA PHE A 194 10.49 -12.55 12.13
C PHE A 194 11.01 -11.36 12.96
N ASP A 195 12.02 -11.64 13.80
CA ASP A 195 12.54 -10.71 14.83
C ASP A 195 13.73 -9.86 14.35
N GLU A 196 14.12 -9.97 13.09
CA GLU A 196 15.23 -9.20 12.53
C GLU A 196 14.95 -7.70 12.63
N GLU A 197 16.00 -6.92 12.91
CA GLU A 197 15.92 -5.48 12.99
C GLU A 197 15.91 -4.83 11.60
N VAL A 198 14.91 -4.00 11.36
CA VAL A 198 14.73 -3.26 10.12
C VAL A 198 14.76 -1.76 10.42
N LYS A 199 15.63 -1.04 9.75
CA LYS A 199 15.66 0.42 9.80
C LYS A 199 14.50 0.98 8.98
N THR A 200 13.66 1.78 9.61
CA THR A 200 12.57 2.52 8.96
C THR A 200 12.84 4.02 9.07
N THR A 201 12.57 4.73 7.99
CA THR A 201 12.85 6.16 7.89
C THR A 201 11.55 6.95 7.89
N LYS A 202 11.47 7.95 8.74
CA LYS A 202 10.41 8.96 8.73
C LYS A 202 10.99 10.34 8.45
N TYR A 203 10.21 11.19 7.82
CA TYR A 203 10.57 12.59 7.57
C TYR A 203 9.52 13.49 8.21
N MET A 204 10.01 14.46 9.02
CA MET A 204 9.20 15.51 9.65
C MET A 204 9.93 16.84 9.53
N GLY A 205 9.38 17.78 8.77
CA GLY A 205 10.04 19.07 8.52
C GLY A 205 11.39 18.91 7.81
N SER A 206 11.48 17.96 6.86
CA SER A 206 12.71 17.55 6.15
C SER A 206 13.78 16.91 7.05
N LYS A 207 13.55 16.80 8.36
CA LYS A 207 14.43 16.04 9.25
C LYS A 207 14.18 14.55 9.08
N LYS A 208 15.26 13.81 8.87
CA LYS A 208 15.24 12.36 8.77
C LYS A 208 15.34 11.77 10.16
N THR A 209 14.37 10.95 10.57
CA THR A 209 14.43 10.13 11.78
C THR A 209 14.48 8.67 11.37
N VAL A 210 15.44 7.93 11.90
CA VAL A 210 15.56 6.48 11.68
C VAL A 210 15.05 5.79 12.95
N GLU A 211 14.06 4.92 12.77
CA GLU A 211 13.54 4.05 13.82
C GLU A 211 13.98 2.61 13.50
N ILE A 212 14.44 1.89 14.52
CA ILE A 212 14.70 0.45 14.41
C ILE A 212 13.43 -0.26 14.86
N LYS A 213 12.91 -1.15 14.01
CA LYS A 213 11.72 -1.95 14.28
C LYS A 213 12.00 -3.41 14.02
N LYS A 214 11.29 -4.29 14.71
CA LYS A 214 11.30 -5.70 14.37
C LYS A 214 10.56 -5.91 13.03
N ARG A 215 11.02 -6.86 12.23
CA ARG A 215 10.47 -7.13 10.91
C ARG A 215 8.96 -7.42 10.97
N TRP A 216 8.49 -8.16 11.96
CA TRP A 216 7.07 -8.46 12.15
C TRP A 216 6.21 -7.19 12.40
N GLU A 217 6.75 -6.12 12.97
CA GLU A 217 5.99 -4.88 13.25
C GLU A 217 5.59 -4.12 11.98
N ILE A 218 6.34 -4.30 10.90
CA ILE A 218 6.16 -3.56 9.64
C ILE A 218 5.48 -4.40 8.55
N ILE A 219 5.20 -5.67 8.81
CA ILE A 219 4.42 -6.53 7.92
C ILE A 219 2.95 -6.10 7.94
N THR A 220 2.38 -5.95 6.76
CA THR A 220 0.98 -5.57 6.56
C THR A 220 0.35 -6.43 5.45
N SER A 221 -0.95 -6.33 5.27
CA SER A 221 -1.66 -6.97 4.15
C SER A 221 -1.05 -6.62 2.79
N HIS A 222 -0.50 -5.40 2.64
CA HIS A 222 0.15 -4.98 1.40
C HIS A 222 1.52 -5.65 1.18
N THR A 223 2.14 -6.16 2.24
CA THR A 223 3.38 -6.95 2.15
C THR A 223 3.16 -8.21 1.32
N ALA A 224 1.97 -8.84 1.36
CA ALA A 224 1.63 -9.99 0.53
C ALA A 224 1.84 -9.71 -0.97
N ARG A 225 1.27 -8.62 -1.46
CA ARG A 225 1.43 -8.20 -2.86
C ARG A 225 2.87 -7.86 -3.23
N ARG A 226 3.62 -7.23 -2.31
CA ARG A 226 5.05 -6.97 -2.49
C ARG A 226 5.84 -8.26 -2.60
N THR A 227 5.56 -9.22 -1.74
CA THR A 227 6.16 -10.55 -1.73
C THR A 227 5.99 -11.23 -3.09
N PHE A 228 4.75 -11.27 -3.62
CA PHE A 228 4.49 -11.82 -4.95
C PHE A 228 5.36 -11.16 -6.02
N ILE A 229 5.34 -9.82 -6.10
CA ILE A 229 6.06 -9.08 -7.14
C ILE A 229 7.57 -9.27 -7.00
N THR A 230 8.10 -9.25 -5.77
CA THR A 230 9.53 -9.45 -5.52
C THR A 230 9.94 -10.85 -5.96
N ILE A 231 9.25 -11.90 -5.50
CA ILE A 231 9.55 -13.29 -5.87
C ILE A 231 9.41 -13.50 -7.38
N ALA A 232 8.36 -12.98 -8.01
CA ALA A 232 8.16 -13.09 -9.45
C ALA A 232 9.29 -12.41 -10.24
N SER A 233 9.67 -11.19 -9.85
CA SER A 233 10.77 -10.44 -10.46
C SER A 233 12.12 -11.13 -10.28
N GLU A 234 12.37 -11.67 -9.11
CA GLU A 234 13.58 -12.41 -8.79
C GLU A 234 13.70 -13.75 -9.54
N ASN A 235 12.57 -14.29 -9.99
CA ASN A 235 12.53 -15.49 -10.84
C ASN A 235 12.29 -15.14 -12.32
N LEU A 236 12.66 -13.92 -12.75
CA LEU A 236 12.64 -13.47 -14.15
C LEU A 236 11.26 -13.47 -14.82
N MET A 237 10.17 -13.42 -14.05
CA MET A 237 8.86 -13.25 -14.67
C MET A 237 8.82 -11.89 -15.39
N PRO A 238 8.46 -11.85 -16.69
CA PRO A 238 8.41 -10.59 -17.44
C PRO A 238 7.45 -9.58 -16.81
N ASP A 239 7.83 -8.30 -16.83
CA ASP A 239 7.05 -7.21 -16.20
C ASP A 239 5.61 -7.16 -16.67
N HIS A 240 5.37 -7.34 -17.98
CA HIS A 240 4.02 -7.34 -18.53
C HIS A 240 3.16 -8.50 -17.99
N ILE A 241 3.76 -9.65 -17.66
CA ILE A 241 3.06 -10.78 -17.03
C ILE A 241 2.74 -10.47 -15.57
N ILE A 242 3.73 -9.93 -14.81
CA ILE A 242 3.49 -9.47 -13.43
C ILE A 242 2.36 -8.44 -13.40
N MET A 243 2.36 -7.49 -14.34
CA MET A 243 1.32 -6.46 -14.46
C MET A 243 -0.05 -7.07 -14.76
N LYS A 244 -0.13 -8.06 -15.66
CA LYS A 244 -1.38 -8.78 -15.98
C LYS A 244 -1.93 -9.54 -14.78
N ILE A 245 -1.07 -10.22 -14.02
CA ILE A 245 -1.48 -10.97 -12.82
C ILE A 245 -1.95 -9.98 -11.74
N THR A 246 -1.17 -8.94 -11.48
CA THR A 246 -1.43 -8.02 -10.37
C THR A 246 -2.44 -6.91 -10.69
N GLY A 247 -2.81 -6.71 -11.95
CA GLY A 247 -3.66 -5.60 -12.38
C GLY A 247 -2.98 -4.22 -12.25
N ILE A 248 -1.64 -4.16 -12.23
CA ILE A 248 -0.88 -2.91 -12.30
C ILE A 248 -0.88 -2.44 -13.75
N GLN A 249 -1.34 -1.21 -13.98
CA GLN A 249 -1.38 -0.64 -15.35
C GLN A 249 -0.17 0.23 -15.67
N ASP A 250 0.41 0.89 -14.66
CA ASP A 250 1.53 1.80 -14.83
C ASP A 250 2.86 1.11 -14.48
N PRO A 251 3.80 0.97 -15.45
CA PRO A 251 5.12 0.38 -15.21
C PRO A 251 5.91 1.08 -14.10
N LYS A 252 5.79 2.40 -13.96
CA LYS A 252 6.44 3.15 -12.88
C LYS A 252 5.96 2.69 -11.50
N THR A 253 4.71 2.28 -11.41
CA THR A 253 4.15 1.71 -10.18
C THR A 253 4.77 0.34 -9.91
N LEU A 254 4.96 -0.52 -10.91
CA LEU A 254 5.63 -1.81 -10.74
C LEU A 254 7.08 -1.64 -10.25
N GLN A 255 7.83 -0.69 -10.81
CA GLN A 255 9.22 -0.43 -10.42
C GLN A 255 9.39 -0.07 -8.93
N ARG A 256 8.37 0.49 -8.28
CA ARG A 256 8.41 0.77 -6.83
C ARG A 256 8.43 -0.48 -5.96
N TYR A 257 8.04 -1.63 -6.50
CA TYR A 257 8.06 -2.92 -5.83
C TYR A 257 9.35 -3.69 -6.09
N LYS A 258 10.00 -3.44 -7.22
CA LYS A 258 11.22 -4.11 -7.61
C LYS A 258 12.41 -3.56 -6.83
N LYS A 259 13.01 -4.37 -5.99
CA LYS A 259 14.33 -4.11 -5.44
C LYS A 259 15.34 -4.90 -6.27
N VAL A 260 16.28 -4.21 -6.87
CA VAL A 260 17.38 -4.89 -7.57
C VAL A 260 18.30 -5.52 -6.52
N ASN A 261 18.31 -6.84 -6.45
CA ASN A 261 19.31 -7.57 -5.70
C ASN A 261 20.62 -7.58 -6.52
N LYS A 262 21.67 -6.91 -6.00
CA LYS A 262 22.95 -6.78 -6.69
C LYS A 262 23.63 -8.13 -6.95
N GLU A 263 23.45 -9.10 -6.04
CA GLU A 263 24.01 -10.46 -6.20
C GLU A 263 23.36 -11.14 -7.40
N LYS A 264 22.02 -11.05 -7.52
CA LYS A 264 21.31 -11.63 -8.68
C LYS A 264 21.65 -10.95 -10.01
N VAL A 265 22.01 -9.68 -10.02
CA VAL A 265 22.47 -9.00 -11.25
C VAL A 265 23.72 -9.68 -11.80
N MET A 266 24.65 -10.06 -10.93
CA MET A 266 25.86 -10.78 -11.34
C MET A 266 25.51 -12.18 -11.86
N ASP A 267 24.69 -12.93 -11.14
CA ASP A 267 24.26 -14.28 -11.55
C ASP A 267 23.58 -14.26 -12.93
N TYR A 268 22.74 -13.25 -13.18
CA TYR A 268 22.09 -13.09 -14.48
C TYR A 268 23.07 -12.76 -15.59
N ALA A 269 24.02 -11.86 -15.34
CA ALA A 269 25.04 -11.53 -16.32
C ALA A 269 25.87 -12.77 -16.69
N LEU A 270 26.28 -13.54 -15.68
CA LEU A 270 27.02 -14.80 -15.92
C LEU A 270 26.20 -15.81 -16.73
N ASN A 271 24.90 -16.00 -16.39
CA ASN A 271 24.03 -16.95 -17.10
C ASN A 271 23.74 -16.56 -18.55
N VAL A 272 23.83 -15.28 -18.90
CA VAL A 272 23.59 -14.79 -20.28
C VAL A 272 24.85 -14.81 -21.13
N PHE A 273 26.01 -14.59 -20.52
CA PHE A 273 27.29 -14.42 -21.26
C PHE A 273 28.27 -15.56 -21.03
N SER A 274 27.94 -16.59 -20.28
CA SER A 274 28.68 -17.87 -20.21
C SER A 274 28.12 -18.90 -21.17
#